data_9736ebf94d6072fdd5398eecb0aa83fd
#
_entry.id   9736ebf94d6072fdd5398eecb0aa83fd
#
_cell.length_a   1.000
_cell.length_b   1.000
_cell.length_c   1.000
_cell.angle_alpha   90.00
_cell.angle_beta   90.00
_cell.angle_gamma   90.00
#
_symmetry.space_group_name_H-M   'P 1'
#
loop_
_entity.id
_entity.type
_entity.pdbx_description
1 polymer ?
#
loop_
_entity_poly.entity_id
_entity_poly.type
_entity_poly.pdbx_seq_one_letter_code
_entity_poly.pdbx_strand_id
1 'polypeptide(L)'
;KDAVVLNNLNKEAYDAAGLSPAKELPKELKKARELTAFMCRNFYDIRTFGAVMTTDVNCGQVRGPVQLSFANSLDPIFIAEHAITRSSVTNEKDVAKVRTMGRKYTIPYGLYVAYGFVNPRLAAETGFNEDDLALLWEALGKAFEFDQSAARPAGSMAARKLIVFKHESELGNAPSHKLFELVRIARANDPKAPPRSFEDYTVAIDREHCPKGVTIEELV
;
A
#
# COMPACT_ATOMS: atom_id res chain seq x y z
N LYS A 1 3.46 1.22 -21.24
CA LYS A 1 2.31 0.48 -21.79
C LYS A 1 1.14 1.45 -21.86
N ASP A 2 0.44 1.45 -22.98
CA ASP A 2 -0.86 2.10 -23.14
C ASP A 2 -1.83 1.55 -22.08
N ALA A 3 -2.99 2.16 -21.94
CA ALA A 3 -3.95 1.85 -20.88
C ALA A 3 -4.18 0.34 -20.70
N VAL A 4 -4.05 -0.13 -19.45
CA VAL A 4 -4.36 -1.52 -19.08
C VAL A 4 -5.87 -1.65 -18.96
N VAL A 5 -6.45 -2.61 -19.71
CA VAL A 5 -7.88 -2.92 -19.67
C VAL A 5 -8.07 -4.21 -18.86
N LEU A 6 -8.73 -4.14 -17.71
CA LEU A 6 -8.90 -5.28 -16.78
C LEU A 6 -9.54 -6.51 -17.45
N ASN A 7 -10.56 -6.31 -18.28
CA ASN A 7 -11.19 -7.42 -19.01
C ASN A 7 -10.21 -8.14 -19.95
N ASN A 8 -9.22 -7.43 -20.52
CA ASN A 8 -8.21 -8.05 -21.37
C ASN A 8 -7.22 -8.90 -20.55
N LEU A 9 -6.82 -8.43 -19.36
CA LEU A 9 -6.01 -9.24 -18.44
C LEU A 9 -6.75 -10.51 -18.02
N ASN A 10 -8.00 -10.38 -17.61
CA ASN A 10 -8.82 -11.53 -17.23
C ASN A 10 -9.02 -12.51 -18.40
N LYS A 11 -9.12 -12.01 -19.63
CA LYS A 11 -9.23 -12.83 -20.84
C LYS A 11 -7.98 -13.71 -21.07
N GLU A 12 -6.78 -13.25 -20.71
CA GLU A 12 -5.57 -14.06 -20.83
C GLU A 12 -5.68 -15.39 -20.04
N ALA A 13 -6.35 -15.38 -18.88
CA ALA A 13 -6.59 -16.59 -18.10
C ALA A 13 -7.53 -17.57 -18.81
N TYR A 14 -8.57 -17.07 -19.48
CA TYR A 14 -9.49 -17.89 -20.26
C TYR A 14 -8.81 -18.48 -21.49
N ASP A 15 -8.03 -17.68 -22.21
CA ASP A 15 -7.28 -18.12 -23.38
C ASP A 15 -6.29 -19.23 -23.01
N ALA A 16 -5.57 -19.08 -21.89
CA ALA A 16 -4.65 -20.09 -21.37
C ALA A 16 -5.34 -21.39 -20.94
N ALA A 17 -6.57 -21.30 -20.44
CA ALA A 17 -7.39 -22.45 -20.05
C ALA A 17 -8.17 -23.09 -21.23
N GLY A 18 -8.11 -22.51 -22.44
CA GLY A 18 -8.90 -22.95 -23.60
C GLY A 18 -10.40 -22.75 -23.40
N LEU A 19 -10.80 -21.72 -22.66
CA LEU A 19 -12.19 -21.40 -22.36
C LEU A 19 -12.63 -20.11 -23.06
N SER A 20 -13.92 -20.00 -23.31
CA SER A 20 -14.50 -18.74 -23.79
C SER A 20 -14.72 -17.77 -22.63
N PRO A 21 -14.31 -16.48 -22.77
CA PRO A 21 -14.55 -15.47 -21.76
C PRO A 21 -16.03 -15.34 -21.40
N ALA A 22 -16.35 -15.27 -20.12
CA ALA A 22 -17.73 -15.21 -19.63
C ALA A 22 -17.87 -14.32 -18.38
N LYS A 23 -19.07 -13.78 -18.19
CA LYS A 23 -19.44 -12.98 -17.02
C LYS A 23 -19.65 -13.83 -15.76
N GLU A 24 -20.00 -15.11 -15.95
CA GLU A 24 -20.13 -16.08 -14.87
C GLU A 24 -18.94 -17.03 -14.86
N LEU A 25 -18.45 -17.38 -13.66
CA LEU A 25 -17.44 -18.40 -13.52
C LEU A 25 -17.90 -19.75 -14.05
N PRO A 26 -16.98 -20.58 -14.58
CA PRO A 26 -17.29 -21.96 -14.92
C PRO A 26 -17.94 -22.69 -13.74
N LYS A 27 -19.05 -23.43 -13.99
CA LYS A 27 -19.70 -24.25 -12.96
C LYS A 27 -18.80 -25.33 -12.41
N GLU A 28 -17.87 -25.80 -13.21
CA GLU A 28 -16.86 -26.77 -12.79
C GLU A 28 -15.79 -26.07 -11.93
N LEU A 29 -15.78 -26.40 -10.65
CA LEU A 29 -14.92 -25.79 -9.65
C LEU A 29 -13.43 -25.85 -10.01
N LYS A 30 -12.98 -26.93 -10.67
CA LYS A 30 -11.59 -27.08 -11.15
C LYS A 30 -11.22 -25.99 -12.14
N LYS A 31 -12.05 -25.74 -13.13
CA LYS A 31 -11.83 -24.71 -14.14
C LYS A 31 -11.87 -23.30 -13.55
N ALA A 32 -12.83 -23.04 -12.64
CA ALA A 32 -12.87 -21.76 -11.93
C ALA A 32 -11.61 -21.49 -11.13
N ARG A 33 -11.07 -22.49 -10.41
CA ARG A 33 -9.81 -22.39 -9.67
C ARG A 33 -8.61 -22.22 -10.59
N GLU A 34 -8.61 -22.82 -11.79
CA GLU A 34 -7.54 -22.70 -12.77
C GLU A 34 -7.40 -21.25 -13.26
N LEU A 35 -8.53 -20.57 -13.55
CA LEU A 35 -8.54 -19.15 -13.91
C LEU A 35 -7.94 -18.28 -12.79
N THR A 36 -8.40 -18.46 -11.56
CA THR A 36 -7.89 -17.74 -10.40
C THR A 36 -6.40 -18.00 -10.17
N ALA A 37 -5.96 -19.26 -10.28
CA ALA A 37 -4.55 -19.64 -10.14
C ALA A 37 -3.67 -19.05 -11.24
N PHE A 38 -4.17 -18.95 -12.47
CA PHE A 38 -3.46 -18.26 -13.55
C PHE A 38 -3.20 -16.80 -13.18
N MET A 39 -4.22 -16.10 -12.67
CA MET A 39 -4.09 -14.71 -12.25
C MET A 39 -3.05 -14.55 -11.14
N CYS A 40 -3.09 -15.41 -10.12
CA CYS A 40 -2.07 -15.37 -9.05
C CYS A 40 -0.64 -15.65 -9.57
N ARG A 41 -0.46 -16.59 -10.49
CA ARG A 41 0.87 -16.89 -11.03
C ARG A 41 1.46 -15.76 -11.86
N ASN A 42 0.64 -15.03 -12.61
CA ASN A 42 1.11 -14.06 -13.59
C ASN A 42 1.11 -12.62 -13.08
N PHE A 43 0.34 -12.31 -12.02
CA PHE A 43 0.21 -10.94 -11.50
C PHE A 43 0.62 -10.89 -10.03
N TYR A 44 1.72 -10.19 -9.77
CA TYR A 44 2.30 -10.06 -8.44
C TYR A 44 1.34 -9.40 -7.43
N ASP A 45 0.66 -8.33 -7.84
CA ASP A 45 -0.31 -7.59 -7.02
C ASP A 45 -1.50 -8.47 -6.62
N ILE A 46 -2.03 -9.29 -7.53
CA ILE A 46 -3.11 -10.24 -7.26
C ILE A 46 -2.64 -11.32 -6.28
N ARG A 47 -1.47 -11.88 -6.50
CA ARG A 47 -0.87 -12.90 -5.62
C ARG A 47 -0.59 -12.37 -4.23
N THR A 48 -0.20 -11.10 -4.12
CA THR A 48 0.21 -10.43 -2.88
C THR A 48 -0.97 -9.88 -2.09
N PHE A 49 -1.77 -9.02 -2.73
CA PHE A 49 -2.83 -8.25 -2.05
C PHE A 49 -4.23 -8.82 -2.26
N GLY A 50 -4.37 -9.69 -3.26
CA GLY A 50 -5.65 -10.18 -3.70
C GLY A 50 -6.38 -9.22 -4.64
N ALA A 51 -7.46 -9.71 -5.23
CA ALA A 51 -8.28 -8.93 -6.14
C ALA A 51 -9.71 -9.48 -6.23
N VAL A 52 -10.65 -8.59 -6.56
CA VAL A 52 -11.99 -8.95 -6.99
C VAL A 52 -12.04 -8.78 -8.51
N MET A 53 -12.01 -9.90 -9.24
CA MET A 53 -11.93 -9.95 -10.70
C MET A 53 -13.26 -10.33 -11.33
N THR A 54 -14.37 -9.89 -10.72
CA THR A 54 -15.75 -10.15 -11.15
C THR A 54 -16.25 -9.07 -12.11
N THR A 55 -15.52 -8.90 -13.22
CA THR A 55 -15.90 -7.99 -14.33
C THR A 55 -16.71 -8.74 -15.40
N ASP A 56 -16.89 -8.17 -16.59
CA ASP A 56 -17.55 -8.86 -17.70
C ASP A 56 -16.80 -10.14 -18.14
N VAL A 57 -15.50 -10.22 -17.85
CA VAL A 57 -14.70 -11.44 -17.94
C VAL A 57 -14.30 -11.83 -16.52
N ASN A 58 -14.97 -12.82 -15.97
CA ASN A 58 -14.90 -13.14 -14.53
C ASN A 58 -13.84 -14.20 -14.22
N CYS A 59 -12.81 -13.82 -13.46
CA CYS A 59 -11.77 -14.72 -12.94
C CYS A 59 -11.90 -15.01 -11.44
N GLY A 60 -13.04 -14.62 -10.82
CA GLY A 60 -13.32 -14.88 -9.41
C GLY A 60 -12.73 -13.84 -8.47
N GLN A 61 -12.40 -14.30 -7.27
CA GLN A 61 -11.86 -13.48 -6.20
C GLN A 61 -10.65 -14.16 -5.57
N VAL A 62 -9.67 -13.35 -5.20
CA VAL A 62 -8.47 -13.78 -4.47
C VAL A 62 -8.38 -12.95 -3.20
N ARG A 63 -8.21 -13.61 -2.07
CA ARG A 63 -7.81 -12.98 -0.82
C ARG A 63 -6.30 -13.10 -0.69
N GLY A 64 -5.58 -11.98 -0.81
CA GLY A 64 -4.13 -11.99 -0.72
C GLY A 64 -3.60 -12.14 0.70
N PRO A 65 -2.38 -12.67 0.86
CA PRO A 65 -1.73 -12.84 2.15
C PRO A 65 -1.37 -11.53 2.82
N VAL A 66 -1.09 -10.48 2.06
CA VAL A 66 -0.65 -9.18 2.56
C VAL A 66 -1.85 -8.25 2.70
N GLN A 67 -2.03 -7.70 3.89
CA GLN A 67 -3.05 -6.70 4.17
C GLN A 67 -2.40 -5.51 4.86
N LEU A 68 -2.67 -4.30 4.36
CA LEU A 68 -2.18 -3.05 4.93
C LEU A 68 -3.35 -2.24 5.48
N SER A 69 -3.18 -1.70 6.70
CA SER A 69 -4.14 -0.74 7.25
C SER A 69 -3.99 0.62 6.59
N PHE A 70 -4.99 1.49 6.76
CA PHE A 70 -4.79 2.90 6.49
C PHE A 70 -3.72 3.46 7.43
N ALA A 71 -2.90 4.36 6.89
CA ALA A 71 -1.93 5.11 7.68
C ALA A 71 -2.63 6.22 8.47
N ASN A 72 -2.26 6.34 9.74
CA ASN A 72 -2.77 7.40 10.61
C ASN A 72 -1.62 8.32 11.04
N SER A 73 -1.86 9.62 11.05
CA SER A 73 -0.89 10.58 11.60
C SER A 73 -0.80 10.43 13.12
N LEU A 74 0.41 10.56 13.67
CA LEU A 74 0.62 10.50 15.13
C LEU A 74 0.11 11.76 15.83
N ASP A 75 0.34 12.91 15.23
CA ASP A 75 -0.15 14.20 15.72
C ASP A 75 -1.27 14.72 14.81
N PRO A 76 -2.12 15.64 15.30
CA PRO A 76 -3.03 16.36 14.45
C PRO A 76 -2.27 17.09 13.33
N ILE A 77 -2.71 16.92 12.09
CA ILE A 77 -2.10 17.55 10.93
C ILE A 77 -2.72 18.92 10.65
N PHE A 78 -1.88 19.89 10.29
CA PHE A 78 -2.34 21.18 9.78
C PHE A 78 -2.39 21.12 8.25
N ILE A 79 -3.55 21.48 7.70
CA ILE A 79 -3.75 21.57 6.25
C ILE A 79 -3.67 23.04 5.86
N ALA A 80 -2.62 23.42 5.12
CA ALA A 80 -2.48 24.76 4.56
C ALA A 80 -3.22 24.85 3.22
N GLU A 81 -4.07 25.85 3.08
CA GLU A 81 -4.78 26.16 1.84
C GLU A 81 -4.08 27.30 1.11
N HIS A 82 -3.81 27.09 -0.18
CA HIS A 82 -3.18 28.08 -1.05
C HIS A 82 -4.09 28.41 -2.22
N ALA A 83 -4.35 29.69 -2.45
CA ALA A 83 -5.02 30.17 -3.65
C ALA A 83 -4.03 30.20 -4.83
N ILE A 84 -4.46 29.67 -5.98
CA ILE A 84 -3.69 29.68 -7.23
C ILE A 84 -4.53 30.38 -8.28
N THR A 85 -3.94 31.40 -8.93
CA THR A 85 -4.64 32.16 -9.98
C THR A 85 -3.92 31.97 -11.31
N ARG A 86 -4.65 31.53 -12.32
CA ARG A 86 -4.14 31.51 -13.69
C ARG A 86 -4.12 32.94 -14.22
N SER A 87 -2.94 33.41 -14.64
CA SER A 87 -2.74 34.79 -15.12
C SER A 87 -3.20 35.01 -16.57
N SER A 88 -3.18 33.97 -17.41
CA SER A 88 -3.56 34.03 -18.82
C SER A 88 -4.98 33.56 -19.05
N VAL A 89 -5.66 34.10 -20.06
CA VAL A 89 -6.95 33.63 -20.57
C VAL A 89 -6.77 32.73 -21.79
N THR A 90 -7.77 31.90 -22.09
CA THR A 90 -7.70 30.97 -23.22
C THR A 90 -8.10 31.66 -24.53
N ASN A 91 -9.04 32.57 -24.50
CA ASN A 91 -9.56 33.27 -25.68
C ASN A 91 -9.51 34.78 -25.47
N GLU A 92 -9.38 35.57 -26.55
CA GLU A 92 -9.39 37.03 -26.53
C GLU A 92 -10.67 37.62 -25.92
N LYS A 93 -11.82 37.02 -26.19
CA LYS A 93 -13.11 37.42 -25.61
C LYS A 93 -13.20 37.31 -24.08
N ASP A 94 -12.25 36.60 -23.49
CA ASP A 94 -12.23 36.35 -22.03
C ASP A 94 -11.26 37.28 -21.30
N VAL A 95 -10.56 38.18 -22.01
CA VAL A 95 -9.57 39.11 -21.43
C VAL A 95 -10.19 40.00 -20.34
N ALA A 96 -11.45 40.41 -20.50
CA ALA A 96 -12.15 41.25 -19.51
C ALA A 96 -12.79 40.44 -18.36
N LYS A 97 -12.78 39.10 -18.43
CA LYS A 97 -13.38 38.25 -17.39
C LYS A 97 -12.43 38.04 -16.22
N VAL A 98 -13.04 37.73 -15.07
CA VAL A 98 -12.28 37.33 -13.86
C VAL A 98 -11.44 36.10 -14.16
N ARG A 99 -10.16 36.15 -13.75
CA ARG A 99 -9.21 35.05 -13.95
C ARG A 99 -9.66 33.79 -13.17
N THR A 100 -9.38 32.64 -13.75
CA THR A 100 -9.72 31.36 -13.11
C THR A 100 -8.84 31.17 -11.87
N MET A 101 -9.50 30.92 -10.74
CA MET A 101 -8.85 30.59 -9.48
C MET A 101 -8.98 29.11 -9.17
N GLY A 102 -7.93 28.52 -8.60
CA GLY A 102 -7.88 27.19 -8.04
C GLY A 102 -7.40 27.22 -6.60
N ARG A 103 -7.47 26.10 -5.93
CA ARG A 103 -6.94 25.89 -4.57
C ARG A 103 -5.99 24.71 -4.55
N LYS A 104 -4.93 24.83 -3.78
CA LYS A 104 -4.01 23.75 -3.48
C LYS A 104 -3.95 23.58 -1.97
N TYR A 105 -4.05 22.34 -1.53
CA TYR A 105 -3.89 21.98 -0.12
C TYR A 105 -2.54 21.29 0.06
N THR A 106 -1.84 21.64 1.13
CA THR A 106 -0.56 21.03 1.49
C THR A 106 -0.52 20.70 2.97
N ILE A 107 0.20 19.64 3.31
CA ILE A 107 0.53 19.28 4.68
C ILE A 107 2.01 19.60 4.87
N PRO A 108 2.39 20.60 5.69
CA PRO A 108 3.78 21.00 5.87
C PRO A 108 4.67 19.89 6.42
N TYR A 109 4.14 19.13 7.36
CA TYR A 109 4.78 17.93 7.91
C TYR A 109 3.73 17.01 8.56
N GLY A 110 3.98 15.69 8.53
CA GLY A 110 3.21 14.69 9.26
C GLY A 110 3.97 13.37 9.29
N LEU A 111 4.05 12.75 10.49
CA LEU A 111 4.53 11.39 10.64
C LEU A 111 3.33 10.45 10.72
N TYR A 112 3.32 9.44 9.85
CA TYR A 112 2.22 8.49 9.72
C TYR A 112 2.69 7.08 10.09
N VAL A 113 1.80 6.31 10.69
CA VAL A 113 2.01 4.89 10.99
C VAL A 113 0.94 4.07 10.28
N ALA A 114 1.37 3.02 9.60
CA ALA A 114 0.52 1.98 9.03
C ALA A 114 0.93 0.63 9.58
N TYR A 115 -0.03 -0.27 9.69
CA TYR A 115 0.21 -1.65 10.09
C TYR A 115 -0.02 -2.59 8.92
N GLY A 116 0.81 -3.64 8.84
CA GLY A 116 0.70 -4.66 7.83
C GLY A 116 0.67 -6.05 8.44
N PHE A 117 0.05 -6.99 7.73
CA PHE A 117 -0.07 -8.39 8.15
C PHE A 117 0.24 -9.29 6.95
N VAL A 118 1.00 -10.33 7.18
CA VAL A 118 1.26 -11.38 6.19
C VAL A 118 0.72 -12.70 6.73
N ASN A 119 -0.24 -13.29 6.02
CA ASN A 119 -0.88 -14.54 6.42
C ASN A 119 -0.30 -15.72 5.64
N PRO A 120 0.44 -16.65 6.28
CA PRO A 120 1.11 -17.75 5.60
C PRO A 120 0.15 -18.74 4.95
N ARG A 121 -1.05 -18.94 5.49
CA ARG A 121 -2.06 -19.82 4.88
C ARG A 121 -2.60 -19.25 3.57
N LEU A 122 -2.87 -17.95 3.53
CA LEU A 122 -3.27 -17.29 2.29
C LEU A 122 -2.10 -17.24 1.28
N ALA A 123 -0.86 -17.12 1.76
CA ALA A 123 0.32 -17.21 0.91
C ALA A 123 0.40 -18.57 0.20
N ALA A 124 0.16 -19.67 0.92
CA ALA A 124 0.11 -21.01 0.34
C ALA A 124 -1.01 -21.16 -0.72
N GLU A 125 -2.15 -20.49 -0.53
CA GLU A 125 -3.27 -20.52 -1.48
C GLU A 125 -2.98 -19.72 -2.76
N THR A 126 -2.30 -18.57 -2.65
CA THR A 126 -2.01 -17.70 -3.80
C THR A 126 -0.71 -18.02 -4.51
N GLY A 127 0.18 -18.79 -3.86
CA GLY A 127 1.54 -19.07 -4.32
C GLY A 127 2.53 -17.95 -4.02
N PHE A 128 2.17 -17.01 -3.11
CA PHE A 128 3.09 -16.00 -2.58
C PHE A 128 4.20 -16.69 -1.77
N ASN A 129 5.45 -16.34 -2.02
CA ASN A 129 6.61 -17.02 -1.47
C ASN A 129 7.63 -16.04 -0.85
N GLU A 130 8.77 -16.55 -0.40
CA GLU A 130 9.83 -15.74 0.25
C GLU A 130 10.47 -14.73 -0.71
N ASP A 131 10.59 -15.02 -2.00
CA ASP A 131 11.11 -14.08 -2.99
C ASP A 131 10.13 -12.91 -3.19
N ASP A 132 8.82 -13.21 -3.23
CA ASP A 132 7.77 -12.20 -3.28
C ASP A 132 7.76 -11.33 -2.01
N LEU A 133 8.02 -11.94 -0.84
CA LEU A 133 8.10 -11.23 0.43
C LEU A 133 9.31 -10.30 0.48
N ALA A 134 10.47 -10.77 0.01
CA ALA A 134 11.68 -9.94 -0.09
C ALA A 134 11.46 -8.74 -1.01
N LEU A 135 10.82 -8.96 -2.16
CA LEU A 135 10.44 -7.89 -3.08
C LEU A 135 9.47 -6.89 -2.45
N LEU A 136 8.52 -7.38 -1.63
CA LEU A 136 7.59 -6.51 -0.90
C LEU A 136 8.35 -5.58 0.06
N TRP A 137 9.31 -6.12 0.83
CA TRP A 137 10.10 -5.31 1.76
C TRP A 137 10.92 -4.25 1.04
N GLU A 138 11.56 -4.61 -0.06
CA GLU A 138 12.30 -3.66 -0.90
C GLU A 138 11.37 -2.58 -1.46
N ALA A 139 10.21 -2.97 -1.98
CA ALA A 139 9.22 -2.04 -2.53
C ALA A 139 8.69 -1.06 -1.47
N LEU A 140 8.41 -1.52 -0.25
CA LEU A 140 7.96 -0.65 0.84
C LEU A 140 9.05 0.32 1.30
N GLY A 141 10.29 -0.13 1.41
CA GLY A 141 11.43 0.72 1.77
C GLY A 141 11.68 1.83 0.76
N LYS A 142 11.45 1.56 -0.53
CA LYS A 142 11.70 2.49 -1.64
C LYS A 142 10.43 3.13 -2.21
N ALA A 143 9.27 2.94 -1.59
CA ALA A 143 7.96 3.29 -2.16
C ALA A 143 7.85 4.75 -2.62
N PHE A 144 8.54 5.67 -1.94
CA PHE A 144 8.46 7.10 -2.21
C PHE A 144 9.59 7.65 -3.08
N GLU A 145 10.62 6.86 -3.39
CA GLU A 145 11.78 7.35 -4.16
C GLU A 145 11.44 7.60 -5.63
N PHE A 146 10.50 6.82 -6.17
CA PHE A 146 10.08 6.89 -7.57
C PHE A 146 8.71 7.56 -7.78
N ASP A 147 7.95 7.83 -6.70
CA ASP A 147 6.66 8.52 -6.76
C ASP A 147 6.85 10.05 -6.67
N GLN A 148 7.38 10.63 -7.73
CA GLN A 148 7.70 12.04 -7.80
C GLN A 148 6.75 12.80 -8.73
N SER A 149 6.33 13.97 -8.29
CA SER A 149 5.52 14.90 -9.07
C SER A 149 5.67 16.32 -8.52
N ALA A 150 5.11 17.31 -9.22
CA ALA A 150 5.08 18.68 -8.69
C ALA A 150 4.34 18.80 -7.35
N ALA A 151 3.39 17.88 -7.06
CA ALA A 151 2.69 17.79 -5.78
C ALA A 151 3.47 17.00 -4.74
N ARG A 152 4.36 16.12 -5.18
CA ARG A 152 5.24 15.29 -4.36
C ARG A 152 6.68 15.40 -4.88
N PRO A 153 7.38 16.51 -4.59
CA PRO A 153 8.77 16.65 -5.01
C PRO A 153 9.65 15.59 -4.32
N ALA A 154 10.79 15.28 -4.93
CA ALA A 154 11.75 14.33 -4.40
C ALA A 154 12.11 14.66 -2.94
N GLY A 155 12.09 13.65 -2.08
CA GLY A 155 12.35 13.78 -0.64
C GLY A 155 11.22 14.39 0.21
N SER A 156 10.07 14.72 -0.39
CA SER A 156 8.91 15.21 0.38
C SER A 156 8.19 14.10 1.15
N MET A 157 8.35 12.85 0.72
CA MET A 157 7.86 11.67 1.41
C MET A 157 9.00 10.66 1.52
N ALA A 158 9.08 9.94 2.62
CA ALA A 158 10.08 8.89 2.82
C ALA A 158 9.56 7.81 3.79
N ALA A 159 9.90 6.56 3.56
CA ALA A 159 9.81 5.51 4.56
C ALA A 159 10.89 5.76 5.60
N ARG A 160 10.51 5.95 6.87
CA ARG A 160 11.45 6.28 7.94
C ARG A 160 11.83 5.06 8.78
N LYS A 161 10.90 4.12 8.91
CA LYS A 161 11.08 2.85 9.60
C LYS A 161 10.18 1.78 8.96
N LEU A 162 10.74 0.61 8.75
CA LEU A 162 10.01 -0.62 8.43
C LEU A 162 10.42 -1.68 9.46
N ILE A 163 9.51 -1.99 10.38
CA ILE A 163 9.74 -2.91 11.48
C ILE A 163 8.89 -4.15 11.25
N VAL A 164 9.53 -5.30 11.19
CA VAL A 164 8.89 -6.60 10.93
C VAL A 164 8.99 -7.48 12.17
N PHE A 165 7.85 -8.04 12.60
CA PHE A 165 7.76 -9.07 13.61
C PHE A 165 7.58 -10.43 12.93
N LYS A 166 8.64 -11.20 12.87
CA LYS A 166 8.65 -12.53 12.25
C LYS A 166 8.36 -13.58 13.29
N HIS A 167 7.30 -14.35 13.08
CA HIS A 167 6.91 -15.48 13.92
C HIS A 167 7.56 -16.78 13.46
N GLU A 168 7.90 -17.64 14.39
CA GLU A 168 8.34 -19.02 14.11
C GLU A 168 7.17 -19.94 13.73
N SER A 169 5.96 -19.62 14.20
CA SER A 169 4.74 -20.39 13.95
C SER A 169 3.81 -19.71 12.97
N GLU A 170 3.23 -20.49 12.05
CA GLU A 170 2.19 -20.01 11.11
C GLU A 170 0.93 -19.46 11.82
N LEU A 171 0.65 -19.90 13.05
CA LEU A 171 -0.46 -19.38 13.85
C LEU A 171 -0.10 -18.12 14.63
N GLY A 172 1.18 -17.70 14.57
CA GLY A 172 1.74 -16.63 15.37
C GLY A 172 2.12 -17.08 16.78
N ASN A 173 3.12 -16.41 17.36
CA ASN A 173 3.64 -16.69 18.71
C ASN A 173 3.14 -15.68 19.74
N ALA A 174 2.54 -14.56 19.29
CA ALA A 174 1.98 -13.53 20.15
C ALA A 174 0.86 -12.74 19.43
N PRO A 175 -0.08 -12.15 20.19
CA PRO A 175 -1.09 -11.25 19.62
C PRO A 175 -0.47 -9.99 19.03
N SER A 176 -0.94 -9.57 17.85
CA SER A 176 -0.39 -8.41 17.11
C SER A 176 -0.37 -7.11 17.93
N HIS A 177 -1.42 -6.85 18.73
CA HIS A 177 -1.46 -5.62 19.54
C HIS A 177 -0.31 -5.55 20.54
N LYS A 178 0.10 -6.68 21.16
CA LYS A 178 1.27 -6.72 22.08
C LYS A 178 2.58 -6.47 21.35
N LEU A 179 2.69 -6.90 20.09
CA LEU A 179 3.87 -6.64 19.29
C LEU A 179 3.96 -5.15 18.92
N PHE A 180 2.83 -4.54 18.55
CA PHE A 180 2.80 -3.12 18.25
C PHE A 180 3.11 -2.24 19.44
N GLU A 181 2.74 -2.65 20.67
CA GLU A 181 3.08 -1.97 21.92
C GLU A 181 4.60 -1.97 22.22
N LEU A 182 5.38 -2.87 21.62
CA LEU A 182 6.84 -2.87 21.73
C LEU A 182 7.49 -1.69 20.99
N VAL A 183 6.77 -1.08 20.04
CA VAL A 183 7.25 0.09 19.30
C VAL A 183 6.62 1.34 19.87
N ARG A 184 7.44 2.16 20.53
CA ARG A 184 7.00 3.42 21.14
C ARG A 184 7.53 4.59 20.34
N ILE A 185 6.62 5.45 19.91
CA ILE A 185 6.94 6.68 19.19
C ILE A 185 6.51 7.84 20.08
N ALA A 186 7.43 8.72 20.39
CA ALA A 186 7.20 9.87 21.27
C ALA A 186 7.77 11.15 20.67
N ARG A 187 7.20 12.30 21.04
CA ARG A 187 7.76 13.62 20.71
C ARG A 187 9.08 13.80 21.46
N ALA A 188 10.13 14.19 20.74
CA ALA A 188 11.45 14.48 21.31
C ALA A 188 11.57 15.92 21.83
N ASN A 189 10.74 16.83 21.34
CA ASN A 189 10.72 18.24 21.68
C ASN A 189 9.39 18.66 22.35
N ASP A 190 9.18 19.96 22.55
CA ASP A 190 7.95 20.50 23.16
C ASP A 190 6.70 20.01 22.41
N PRO A 191 5.79 19.26 23.07
CA PRO A 191 4.57 18.75 22.46
C PRO A 191 3.63 19.85 21.93
N LYS A 192 3.78 21.10 22.38
CA LYS A 192 2.99 22.24 21.90
C LYS A 192 3.52 22.81 20.60
N ALA A 193 4.80 22.59 20.26
CA ALA A 193 5.34 23.03 18.99
C ALA A 193 4.97 22.02 17.89
N PRO A 194 4.51 22.46 16.72
CA PRO A 194 4.20 21.56 15.61
C PRO A 194 5.48 20.86 15.14
N PRO A 195 5.44 19.55 14.82
CA PRO A 195 6.58 18.84 14.28
C PRO A 195 6.94 19.36 12.89
N ARG A 196 8.22 19.36 12.56
CA ARG A 196 8.76 19.84 11.29
C ARG A 196 9.68 18.82 10.60
N SER A 197 10.18 17.85 11.35
CA SER A 197 11.09 16.83 10.87
C SER A 197 10.94 15.51 11.63
N PHE A 198 11.61 14.47 11.15
CA PHE A 198 11.60 13.17 11.84
C PHE A 198 12.39 13.22 13.17
N GLU A 199 13.38 14.09 13.29
CA GLU A 199 14.16 14.32 14.49
C GLU A 199 13.33 14.87 15.67
N ASP A 200 12.13 15.38 15.39
CA ASP A 200 11.16 15.79 16.42
C ASP A 200 10.49 14.59 17.12
N TYR A 201 10.82 13.36 16.69
CA TYR A 201 10.31 12.12 17.27
C TYR A 201 11.46 11.19 17.68
N THR A 202 11.18 10.39 18.70
CA THR A 202 11.98 9.23 19.07
C THR A 202 11.20 7.96 18.80
N VAL A 203 11.84 6.97 18.20
CA VAL A 203 11.28 5.63 17.99
C VAL A 203 12.10 4.65 18.82
N ALA A 204 11.47 4.06 19.82
CA ALA A 204 12.09 3.06 20.70
C ALA A 204 11.45 1.70 20.49
N ILE A 205 12.26 0.65 20.38
CA ILE A 205 11.81 -0.73 20.23
C ILE A 205 12.22 -1.50 21.47
N ASP A 206 11.24 -2.01 22.21
CA ASP A 206 11.44 -2.82 23.40
C ASP A 206 11.76 -4.26 23.01
N ARG A 207 13.04 -4.55 22.79
CA ARG A 207 13.51 -5.88 22.41
C ARG A 207 13.57 -6.85 23.60
N GLU A 208 13.68 -6.34 24.83
CA GLU A 208 13.79 -7.16 26.04
C GLU A 208 12.48 -7.89 26.34
N HIS A 209 11.34 -7.25 26.06
CA HIS A 209 10.02 -7.83 26.26
C HIS A 209 9.46 -8.50 24.99
N CYS A 210 10.30 -8.73 23.96
CA CYS A 210 9.88 -9.45 22.78
C CYS A 210 9.45 -10.88 23.13
N PRO A 211 8.23 -11.33 22.74
CA PRO A 211 7.76 -12.67 23.06
C PRO A 211 8.63 -13.75 22.43
N LYS A 212 8.76 -14.87 23.14
CA LYS A 212 9.51 -16.04 22.63
C LYS A 212 8.90 -16.53 21.30
N GLY A 213 9.75 -16.84 20.34
CA GLY A 213 9.36 -17.28 19.00
C GLY A 213 8.96 -16.12 18.07
N VAL A 214 9.29 -14.87 18.47
CA VAL A 214 9.18 -13.70 17.60
C VAL A 214 10.55 -13.05 17.44
N THR A 215 10.92 -12.72 16.22
CA THR A 215 12.12 -11.94 15.89
C THR A 215 11.73 -10.57 15.39
N ILE A 216 12.42 -9.52 15.85
CA ILE A 216 12.21 -8.14 15.41
C ILE A 216 13.31 -7.77 14.42
N GLU A 217 12.92 -7.45 13.20
CA GLU A 217 13.79 -7.00 12.11
C GLU A 217 13.49 -5.53 11.78
N GLU A 218 14.52 -4.70 11.67
CA GLU A 218 14.43 -3.34 11.15
C GLU A 218 15.01 -3.33 9.75
N LEU A 219 14.19 -3.03 8.76
CA LEU A 219 14.55 -3.08 7.34
C LEU A 219 14.81 -1.69 6.75
N VAL A 220 14.34 -0.62 7.43
CA VAL A 220 14.60 0.81 7.13
C VAL A 220 14.80 1.56 8.44
#